data_cde9990e867881cee7cab1ff43c8d8c4
#
_entry.id   cde9990e867881cee7cab1ff43c8d8c4
#
_cell.length_a   1.000
_cell.length_b   1.000
_cell.length_c   1.000
_cell.angle_alpha   90.00
_cell.angle_beta   90.00
_cell.angle_gamma   90.00
#
_symmetry.space_group_name_H-M   'P 1'
#
loop_
_entity.id
_entity.type
_entity.pdbx_description
1 polymer ?
#
loop_
_entity_poly.entity_id
_entity_poly.type
_entity_poly.pdbx_seq_one_letter_code
_entity_poly.pdbx_strand_id
1 'polypeptide(L)'
;MSAGDWRNRIEVVEGDITRQRVDAIVNAANSTLLGGGGVDGAIHRAAGPELLAECRTLGGCATGQAKITKGYRLPAKWVIHTVGPVWRDGRHGEDESLASCYRCSLDLAKENGVRTIAFPSISTGAYGFPMDRAARIAVTEIKTFLEQNSSPEKVLLVCFGKSALEIHREAVAKIRMTNDGSQMTDHE
;
A
#
# COMPACT_ATOMS: atom_id res chain seq x y z
N MET A 1 19.18 -17.00 2.43
CA MET A 1 19.59 -15.59 2.60
C MET A 1 18.64 -14.96 3.62
N SER A 2 19.17 -14.40 4.70
CA SER A 2 18.31 -13.70 5.67
C SER A 2 17.67 -12.50 4.97
N ALA A 3 16.37 -12.32 5.16
CA ALA A 3 15.72 -11.07 4.77
C ALA A 3 16.47 -9.94 5.46
N GLY A 4 16.93 -8.94 4.70
CA GLY A 4 17.57 -7.77 5.28
C GLY A 4 16.66 -7.10 6.31
N ASP A 5 17.24 -6.30 7.19
CA ASP A 5 16.47 -5.62 8.23
C ASP A 5 15.31 -4.84 7.61
N TRP A 6 14.08 -5.23 7.94
CA TRP A 6 12.86 -4.62 7.41
C TRP A 6 12.81 -3.10 7.64
N ARG A 7 13.47 -2.61 8.70
CA ARG A 7 13.52 -1.19 9.04
C ARG A 7 14.10 -0.32 7.92
N ASN A 8 15.07 -0.86 7.21
CA ASN A 8 15.74 -0.17 6.10
C ASN A 8 15.00 -0.32 4.77
N ARG A 9 13.93 -1.10 4.74
CA ARG A 9 13.16 -1.41 3.52
C ARG A 9 11.87 -0.60 3.42
N ILE A 10 11.49 0.16 4.45
CA ILE A 10 10.32 1.05 4.46
C ILE A 10 10.78 2.49 4.41
N GLU A 11 10.24 3.25 3.48
CA GLU A 11 10.50 4.69 3.33
C GLU A 11 9.19 5.45 3.18
N VAL A 12 9.07 6.59 3.86
CA VAL A 12 7.92 7.49 3.76
C VAL A 12 8.33 8.71 2.96
N VAL A 13 7.61 9.00 1.89
CA VAL A 13 7.90 10.13 0.99
C VAL A 13 6.66 10.96 0.74
N GLU A 14 6.84 12.27 0.52
CA GLU A 14 5.79 13.15 0.03
C GLU A 14 5.90 13.25 -1.50
N GLY A 15 4.78 13.11 -2.21
CA GLY A 15 4.80 13.24 -3.65
C GLY A 15 3.59 12.66 -4.36
N ASP A 16 3.75 12.52 -5.66
CA ASP A 16 2.75 11.98 -6.58
C ASP A 16 3.12 10.52 -6.90
N ILE A 17 2.22 9.60 -6.55
CA ILE A 17 2.45 8.18 -6.77
C ILE A 17 2.58 7.82 -8.25
N THR A 18 1.94 8.58 -9.14
CA THR A 18 2.00 8.34 -10.59
C THR A 18 3.37 8.64 -11.21
N ARG A 19 4.24 9.33 -10.47
CA ARG A 19 5.59 9.70 -10.91
C ARG A 19 6.69 8.86 -10.28
N GLN A 20 6.34 7.92 -9.40
CA GLN A 20 7.32 7.10 -8.71
C GLN A 20 7.95 6.09 -9.68
N ARG A 21 9.28 6.05 -9.68
CA ARG A 21 10.06 5.09 -10.46
C ARG A 21 10.28 3.82 -9.66
N VAL A 22 9.25 3.01 -9.60
CA VAL A 22 9.20 1.73 -8.89
C VAL A 22 8.68 0.65 -9.83
N ASP A 23 8.83 -0.61 -9.46
CA ASP A 23 8.30 -1.71 -10.27
C ASP A 23 6.78 -1.75 -10.28
N ALA A 24 6.16 -1.46 -9.14
CA ALA A 24 4.71 -1.43 -9.01
C ALA A 24 4.24 -0.25 -8.16
N ILE A 25 3.15 0.38 -8.57
CA ILE A 25 2.38 1.26 -7.70
C ILE A 25 1.06 0.59 -7.33
N VAL A 26 0.56 0.88 -6.14
CA VAL A 26 -0.74 0.41 -5.67
C VAL A 26 -1.79 1.49 -5.91
N ASN A 27 -2.92 1.08 -6.47
CA ASN A 27 -4.09 1.92 -6.68
C ASN A 27 -5.14 1.62 -5.62
N ALA A 28 -5.65 2.65 -4.96
CA ALA A 28 -6.82 2.57 -4.11
C ALA A 28 -8.08 2.67 -5.00
N ALA A 29 -8.49 1.53 -5.51
CA ALA A 29 -9.59 1.40 -6.47
C ALA A 29 -10.94 1.23 -5.78
N ASN A 30 -12.03 1.37 -6.55
CA ASN A 30 -13.35 0.89 -6.16
C ASN A 30 -13.59 -0.54 -6.67
N SER A 31 -14.67 -1.15 -6.24
CA SER A 31 -14.97 -2.56 -6.56
C SER A 31 -15.18 -2.85 -8.04
N THR A 32 -15.50 -1.86 -8.85
CA THR A 32 -15.66 -2.03 -10.31
C THR A 32 -14.32 -2.09 -11.05
N LEU A 33 -13.28 -1.50 -10.51
CA LEU A 33 -11.96 -1.27 -11.14
C LEU A 33 -12.02 -0.39 -12.42
N LEU A 34 -13.10 0.33 -12.62
CA LEU A 34 -13.35 1.11 -13.85
C LEU A 34 -13.00 2.60 -13.71
N GLY A 35 -12.15 2.94 -12.75
CA GLY A 35 -11.76 4.32 -12.51
C GLY A 35 -12.66 5.02 -11.50
N GLY A 36 -12.29 6.23 -11.14
CA GLY A 36 -12.99 7.05 -10.16
C GLY A 36 -12.26 8.36 -9.91
N GLY A 37 -12.45 8.92 -8.74
CA GLY A 37 -11.78 10.14 -8.30
C GLY A 37 -10.48 9.87 -7.53
N GLY A 38 -9.88 10.91 -6.97
CA GLY A 38 -8.69 10.83 -6.14
C GLY A 38 -7.50 10.15 -6.85
N VAL A 39 -6.78 9.30 -6.14
CA VAL A 39 -5.61 8.60 -6.68
C VAL A 39 -5.97 7.68 -7.83
N ASP A 40 -7.12 7.03 -7.79
CA ASP A 40 -7.62 6.16 -8.85
C ASP A 40 -7.75 6.93 -10.18
N GLY A 41 -8.40 8.09 -10.16
CA GLY A 41 -8.50 8.96 -11.32
C GLY A 41 -7.14 9.45 -11.83
N ALA A 42 -6.25 9.82 -10.93
CA ALA A 42 -4.90 10.27 -11.28
C ALA A 42 -4.09 9.16 -11.97
N ILE A 43 -4.16 7.93 -11.47
CA ILE A 43 -3.47 6.78 -12.03
C ILE A 43 -4.02 6.47 -13.43
N HIS A 44 -5.34 6.44 -13.62
CA HIS A 44 -5.93 6.20 -14.94
C HIS A 44 -5.55 7.29 -15.96
N ARG A 45 -5.55 8.56 -15.56
CA ARG A 45 -5.11 9.65 -16.45
C ARG A 45 -3.65 9.52 -16.87
N ALA A 46 -2.78 9.20 -15.91
CA ALA A 46 -1.34 9.08 -16.19
C ALA A 46 -1.01 7.83 -17.00
N ALA A 47 -1.70 6.72 -16.77
CA ALA A 47 -1.48 5.45 -17.47
C ALA A 47 -1.97 5.47 -18.92
N GLY A 48 -2.98 6.27 -19.22
CA GLY A 48 -3.65 6.26 -20.52
C GLY A 48 -4.80 5.25 -20.61
N PRO A 49 -5.54 5.22 -21.76
CA PRO A 49 -6.77 4.45 -21.89
C PRO A 49 -6.59 2.93 -21.86
N GLU A 50 -5.40 2.45 -22.12
CA GLU A 50 -5.11 1.00 -22.12
C GLU A 50 -5.27 0.39 -20.73
N LEU A 51 -5.02 1.15 -19.65
CA LEU A 51 -5.22 0.65 -18.29
C LEU A 51 -6.70 0.32 -18.04
N LEU A 52 -7.61 1.21 -18.41
CA LEU A 52 -9.05 0.95 -18.29
C LEU A 52 -9.47 -0.26 -19.13
N ALA A 53 -8.95 -0.39 -20.34
CA ALA A 53 -9.23 -1.53 -21.20
C ALA A 53 -8.84 -2.85 -20.55
N GLU A 54 -7.67 -2.93 -19.92
CA GLU A 54 -7.26 -4.13 -19.17
C GLU A 54 -8.14 -4.33 -17.93
N CYS A 55 -8.41 -3.29 -17.15
CA CYS A 55 -9.26 -3.39 -15.97
C CYS A 55 -10.65 -3.96 -16.27
N ARG A 56 -11.24 -3.62 -17.42
CA ARG A 56 -12.53 -4.18 -17.86
C ARG A 56 -12.52 -5.70 -17.98
N THR A 57 -11.38 -6.31 -18.26
CA THR A 57 -11.25 -7.77 -18.39
C THR A 57 -11.22 -8.49 -17.03
N LEU A 58 -11.02 -7.76 -15.93
CA LEU A 58 -10.82 -8.35 -14.61
C LEU A 58 -12.15 -8.69 -13.88
N GLY A 59 -13.27 -8.11 -14.29
CA GLY A 59 -14.58 -8.38 -13.68
C GLY A 59 -14.72 -7.83 -12.26
N GLY A 60 -14.08 -6.71 -11.94
CA GLY A 60 -14.14 -6.11 -10.62
C GLY A 60 -13.21 -6.76 -9.60
N CYS A 61 -13.30 -6.30 -8.34
CA CYS A 61 -12.50 -6.78 -7.23
C CYS A 61 -13.24 -6.55 -5.91
N ALA A 62 -13.27 -7.54 -5.04
CA ALA A 62 -13.93 -7.42 -3.74
C ALA A 62 -13.10 -6.57 -2.77
N THR A 63 -13.77 -5.94 -1.81
CA THR A 63 -13.12 -5.21 -0.71
C THR A 63 -12.12 -6.12 0.02
N GLY A 64 -10.92 -5.61 0.25
CA GLY A 64 -9.84 -6.35 0.90
C GLY A 64 -9.01 -7.21 -0.04
N GLN A 65 -9.40 -7.35 -1.30
CA GLN A 65 -8.69 -8.10 -2.33
C GLN A 65 -7.86 -7.18 -3.23
N ALA A 66 -7.03 -7.76 -4.08
CA ALA A 66 -6.20 -7.03 -5.04
C ALA A 66 -6.08 -7.79 -6.37
N LYS A 67 -5.91 -7.04 -7.46
CA LYS A 67 -5.63 -7.56 -8.80
C LYS A 67 -4.55 -6.73 -9.46
N ILE A 68 -3.76 -7.33 -10.34
CA ILE A 68 -2.62 -6.68 -10.99
C ILE A 68 -2.85 -6.48 -12.48
N THR A 69 -2.40 -5.33 -12.98
CA THR A 69 -2.37 -4.98 -14.42
C THR A 69 -1.00 -4.43 -14.78
N LYS A 70 -0.77 -4.24 -16.07
CA LYS A 70 0.38 -3.46 -16.55
C LYS A 70 0.20 -1.97 -16.22
N GLY A 71 1.32 -1.23 -16.18
CA GLY A 71 1.35 0.20 -15.88
C GLY A 71 1.20 1.12 -17.09
N TYR A 72 1.31 0.57 -18.30
CA TYR A 72 1.20 1.31 -19.57
C TYR A 72 2.13 2.53 -19.63
N ARG A 73 1.58 3.77 -19.64
CA ARG A 73 2.37 5.01 -19.72
C ARG A 73 2.99 5.46 -18.40
N LEU A 74 2.68 4.76 -17.30
CA LEU A 74 3.29 5.04 -16.01
C LEU A 74 4.77 4.64 -16.01
N PRO A 75 5.62 5.30 -15.17
CA PRO A 75 6.97 4.80 -14.93
C PRO A 75 7.01 3.38 -14.34
N ALA A 76 6.00 3.04 -13.53
CA ALA A 76 5.86 1.70 -12.94
C ALA A 76 5.45 0.68 -13.99
N LYS A 77 6.06 -0.51 -13.95
CA LYS A 77 5.72 -1.64 -14.82
C LYS A 77 4.32 -2.20 -14.54
N TRP A 78 3.92 -2.20 -13.27
CA TRP A 78 2.69 -2.81 -12.79
C TRP A 78 1.84 -1.82 -12.00
N VAL A 79 0.53 -2.00 -12.05
CA VAL A 79 -0.42 -1.40 -11.11
C VAL A 79 -1.11 -2.52 -10.35
N ILE A 80 -1.05 -2.48 -9.03
CA ILE A 80 -1.79 -3.37 -8.15
C ILE A 80 -3.02 -2.62 -7.66
N HIS A 81 -4.20 -3.05 -8.08
CA HIS A 81 -5.47 -2.44 -7.71
C HIS A 81 -6.03 -3.14 -6.48
N THR A 82 -6.20 -2.43 -5.39
CA THR A 82 -6.81 -2.98 -4.17
C THR A 82 -8.00 -2.12 -3.76
N VAL A 83 -9.02 -2.75 -3.20
CA VAL A 83 -10.28 -2.10 -2.84
C VAL A 83 -10.35 -1.98 -1.33
N GLY A 84 -10.08 -0.78 -0.83
CA GLY A 84 -10.16 -0.49 0.59
C GLY A 84 -11.61 -0.39 1.09
N PRO A 85 -11.82 -0.57 2.41
CA PRO A 85 -13.13 -0.42 3.01
C PRO A 85 -13.55 1.05 3.10
N VAL A 86 -14.85 1.29 3.03
CA VAL A 86 -15.47 2.56 3.44
C VAL A 86 -15.53 2.57 4.96
N TRP A 87 -15.02 3.61 5.58
CA TRP A 87 -15.11 3.75 7.03
C TRP A 87 -16.54 4.05 7.47
N ARG A 88 -17.01 3.34 8.47
CA ARG A 88 -18.30 3.59 9.13
C ARG A 88 -18.08 4.00 10.59
N ASP A 89 -17.68 3.06 11.44
CA ASP A 89 -17.46 3.29 12.87
C ASP A 89 -16.32 2.43 13.47
N GLY A 90 -15.66 1.62 12.66
CA GLY A 90 -14.62 0.68 13.11
C GLY A 90 -15.14 -0.62 13.69
N ARG A 91 -16.45 -0.91 13.55
CA ARG A 91 -17.09 -2.13 14.08
C ARG A 91 -17.61 -3.08 13.00
N HIS A 92 -17.30 -2.81 11.73
CA HIS A 92 -17.74 -3.59 10.56
C HIS A 92 -16.60 -4.31 9.86
N GLY A 93 -15.52 -4.62 10.59
CA GLY A 93 -14.36 -5.30 10.04
C GLY A 93 -13.46 -4.43 9.15
N GLU A 94 -13.58 -3.10 9.27
CA GLU A 94 -12.82 -2.16 8.42
C GLU A 94 -11.31 -2.31 8.61
N ASP A 95 -10.85 -2.50 9.85
CA ASP A 95 -9.42 -2.70 10.15
C ASP A 95 -8.87 -3.93 9.42
N GLU A 96 -9.57 -5.06 9.50
CA GLU A 96 -9.14 -6.29 8.84
C GLU A 96 -9.24 -6.20 7.32
N SER A 97 -10.25 -5.52 6.79
CA SER A 97 -10.37 -5.29 5.35
C SER A 97 -9.21 -4.43 4.84
N LEU A 98 -8.82 -3.40 5.57
CA LEU A 98 -7.67 -2.57 5.21
C LEU A 98 -6.35 -3.35 5.31
N ALA A 99 -6.16 -4.10 6.37
CA ALA A 99 -4.99 -4.98 6.54
C ALA A 99 -4.87 -5.98 5.39
N SER A 100 -5.99 -6.57 4.97
CA SER A 100 -6.04 -7.49 3.83
C SER A 100 -5.61 -6.83 2.52
N CYS A 101 -5.95 -5.55 2.31
CA CYS A 101 -5.50 -4.80 1.12
C CYS A 101 -3.96 -4.79 1.03
N TYR A 102 -3.28 -4.52 2.13
CA TYR A 102 -1.81 -4.52 2.17
C TYR A 102 -1.23 -5.92 1.97
N ARG A 103 -1.76 -6.93 2.64
CA ARG A 103 -1.30 -8.33 2.49
C ARG A 103 -1.48 -8.83 1.06
N CYS A 104 -2.67 -8.69 0.49
CA CYS A 104 -2.95 -9.14 -0.88
C CYS A 104 -2.10 -8.40 -1.92
N SER A 105 -1.88 -7.11 -1.73
CA SER A 105 -1.01 -6.31 -2.61
C SER A 105 0.45 -6.78 -2.55
N LEU A 106 0.96 -7.06 -1.36
CA LEU A 106 2.33 -7.55 -1.18
C LEU A 106 2.50 -8.98 -1.71
N ASP A 107 1.49 -9.83 -1.56
CA ASP A 107 1.49 -11.18 -2.13
C ASP A 107 1.58 -11.13 -3.67
N LEU A 108 0.78 -10.28 -4.32
CA LEU A 108 0.85 -10.09 -5.77
C LEU A 108 2.20 -9.52 -6.21
N ALA A 109 2.76 -8.60 -5.45
CA ALA A 109 4.08 -8.04 -5.72
C ALA A 109 5.15 -9.15 -5.70
N LYS A 110 5.14 -9.98 -4.68
CA LYS A 110 6.07 -11.11 -4.57
C LYS A 110 5.91 -12.11 -5.71
N GLU A 111 4.68 -12.48 -6.04
CA GLU A 111 4.38 -13.41 -7.14
C GLU A 111 4.86 -12.91 -8.51
N ASN A 112 4.88 -11.60 -8.71
CA ASN A 112 5.26 -10.97 -9.98
C ASN A 112 6.70 -10.44 -10.00
N GLY A 113 7.52 -10.79 -9.02
CA GLY A 113 8.92 -10.39 -8.97
C GLY A 113 9.14 -8.90 -8.74
N VAL A 114 8.20 -8.21 -8.11
CA VAL A 114 8.29 -6.79 -7.79
C VAL A 114 9.33 -6.57 -6.70
N ARG A 115 10.33 -5.75 -6.97
CA ARG A 115 11.42 -5.42 -6.04
C ARG A 115 11.14 -4.13 -5.30
N THR A 116 10.50 -3.17 -5.96
CA THR A 116 10.14 -1.87 -5.40
C THR A 116 8.65 -1.61 -5.61
N ILE A 117 7.96 -1.23 -4.53
CA ILE A 117 6.52 -1.00 -4.54
C ILE A 117 6.18 0.29 -3.81
N ALA A 118 5.24 1.06 -4.33
CA ALA A 118 4.75 2.28 -3.70
C ALA A 118 3.26 2.16 -3.37
N PHE A 119 2.90 2.50 -2.14
CA PHE A 119 1.52 2.51 -1.65
C PHE A 119 1.01 3.94 -1.45
N PRO A 120 -0.24 4.21 -1.80
CA PRO A 120 -0.95 5.40 -1.34
C PRO A 120 -1.49 5.17 0.07
N SER A 121 -2.07 6.19 0.69
CA SER A 121 -2.82 6.04 1.93
C SER A 121 -4.23 5.51 1.62
N ILE A 122 -4.40 4.20 1.67
CA ILE A 122 -5.63 3.51 1.27
C ILE A 122 -6.79 3.88 2.21
N SER A 123 -7.97 4.15 1.64
CA SER A 123 -9.24 4.46 2.35
C SER A 123 -9.28 5.78 3.11
N THR A 124 -8.23 6.59 3.12
CA THR A 124 -8.16 7.81 3.95
C THR A 124 -8.70 9.06 3.27
N GLY A 125 -9.01 9.01 1.98
CA GLY A 125 -9.66 10.08 1.25
C GLY A 125 -11.18 10.04 1.41
N ALA A 126 -11.90 9.89 0.30
CA ALA A 126 -13.38 9.88 0.27
C ALA A 126 -14.01 8.78 1.15
N TYR A 127 -13.29 7.67 1.37
CA TYR A 127 -13.78 6.58 2.23
C TYR A 127 -13.67 6.86 3.73
N GLY A 128 -12.99 7.93 4.13
CA GLY A 128 -13.04 8.51 5.47
C GLY A 128 -12.36 7.71 6.59
N PHE A 129 -11.53 6.73 6.28
CA PHE A 129 -10.78 5.98 7.29
C PHE A 129 -9.87 6.95 8.08
N PRO A 130 -9.87 6.94 9.43
CA PRO A 130 -8.97 7.79 10.21
C PRO A 130 -7.52 7.53 9.84
N MET A 131 -6.81 8.59 9.44
CA MET A 131 -5.48 8.45 8.83
C MET A 131 -4.44 7.87 9.78
N ASP A 132 -4.43 8.25 11.05
CA ASP A 132 -3.51 7.71 12.06
C ASP A 132 -3.71 6.21 12.28
N ARG A 133 -4.96 5.76 12.35
CA ARG A 133 -5.33 4.35 12.46
C ARG A 133 -4.95 3.58 11.19
N ALA A 134 -5.25 4.13 10.02
CA ALA A 134 -4.88 3.54 8.74
C ALA A 134 -3.36 3.40 8.58
N ALA A 135 -2.60 4.42 8.95
CA ALA A 135 -1.14 4.39 8.89
C ALA A 135 -0.54 3.28 9.78
N ARG A 136 -1.07 3.10 10.99
CA ARG A 136 -0.63 2.01 11.89
C ARG A 136 -0.90 0.65 11.30
N ILE A 137 -2.06 0.44 10.70
CA ILE A 137 -2.42 -0.82 10.03
C ILE A 137 -1.47 -1.08 8.86
N ALA A 138 -1.25 -0.08 8.02
CA ALA A 138 -0.33 -0.19 6.88
C ALA A 138 1.08 -0.61 7.31
N VAL A 139 1.66 0.11 8.26
CA VAL A 139 3.02 -0.14 8.71
C VAL A 139 3.15 -1.51 9.39
N THR A 140 2.16 -1.90 10.20
CA THR A 140 2.13 -3.21 10.86
C THR A 140 2.10 -4.35 9.85
N GLU A 141 1.24 -4.28 8.84
CA GLU A 141 1.13 -5.32 7.81
C GLU A 141 2.38 -5.40 6.93
N ILE A 142 2.93 -4.25 6.54
CA ILE A 142 4.17 -4.20 5.76
C ILE A 142 5.33 -4.79 6.55
N LYS A 143 5.49 -4.40 7.82
CA LYS A 143 6.51 -4.98 8.71
C LYS A 143 6.41 -6.49 8.78
N THR A 144 5.22 -7.01 9.09
CA THR A 144 4.98 -8.46 9.22
C THR A 144 5.36 -9.20 7.95
N PHE A 145 5.00 -8.65 6.80
CA PHE A 145 5.35 -9.24 5.51
C PHE A 145 6.86 -9.23 5.25
N LEU A 146 7.51 -8.10 5.49
CA LEU A 146 8.95 -7.93 5.24
C LEU A 146 9.81 -8.76 6.19
N GLU A 147 9.37 -9.03 7.40
CA GLU A 147 10.06 -9.93 8.33
C GLU A 147 10.14 -11.36 7.81
N GLN A 148 9.14 -11.79 7.04
CA GLN A 148 9.02 -13.16 6.53
C GLN A 148 9.46 -13.32 5.08
N ASN A 149 9.70 -12.21 4.36
CA ASN A 149 9.98 -12.22 2.94
C ASN A 149 11.14 -11.28 2.59
N SER A 150 12.05 -11.75 1.73
CA SER A 150 13.15 -10.93 1.21
C SER A 150 12.73 -9.97 0.09
N SER A 151 11.57 -10.20 -0.52
CA SER A 151 10.98 -9.36 -1.56
C SER A 151 9.58 -8.91 -1.13
N PRO A 152 9.18 -7.64 -1.40
CA PRO A 152 9.95 -6.61 -2.09
C PRO A 152 11.13 -6.08 -1.27
N GLU A 153 12.16 -5.60 -1.96
CA GLU A 153 13.36 -5.04 -1.33
C GLU A 153 13.09 -3.67 -0.69
N LYS A 154 12.15 -2.91 -1.29
CA LYS A 154 11.81 -1.56 -0.84
C LYS A 154 10.32 -1.29 -0.99
N VAL A 155 9.74 -0.70 0.07
CA VAL A 155 8.34 -0.26 0.13
C VAL A 155 8.33 1.24 0.40
N LEU A 156 7.71 2.00 -0.50
CA LEU A 156 7.47 3.42 -0.33
C LEU A 156 6.03 3.65 0.14
N LEU A 157 5.86 4.44 1.19
CA LEU A 157 4.56 5.01 1.56
C LEU A 157 4.52 6.43 1.01
N VAL A 158 3.75 6.63 -0.05
CA VAL A 158 3.67 7.92 -0.76
C VAL A 158 2.51 8.73 -0.20
N CYS A 159 2.84 9.85 0.42
CA CYS A 159 1.89 10.73 1.09
C CYS A 159 1.61 11.96 0.25
N PHE A 160 0.36 12.34 0.17
CA PHE A 160 -0.08 13.57 -0.45
C PHE A 160 -0.30 14.64 0.62
N GLY A 161 0.69 15.54 0.77
CA GLY A 161 0.68 16.62 1.75
C GLY A 161 1.44 16.32 3.05
N LYS A 162 1.75 17.39 3.78
CA LYS A 162 2.60 17.34 4.98
C LYS A 162 1.95 16.60 6.16
N SER A 163 0.65 16.77 6.35
CA SER A 163 -0.07 16.12 7.46
C SER A 163 -0.01 14.59 7.33
N ALA A 164 -0.27 14.06 6.15
CA ALA A 164 -0.16 12.64 5.87
C ALA A 164 1.29 12.15 6.04
N LEU A 165 2.26 12.92 5.57
CA LEU A 165 3.68 12.62 5.71
C LEU A 165 4.09 12.45 7.18
N GLU A 166 3.71 13.41 8.03
CA GLU A 166 4.02 13.39 9.47
C GLU A 166 3.38 12.20 10.18
N ILE A 167 2.10 11.92 9.89
CA ILE A 167 1.37 10.79 10.48
C ILE A 167 2.03 9.45 10.12
N HIS A 168 2.41 9.27 8.86
CA HIS A 168 3.07 8.04 8.41
C HIS A 168 4.49 7.91 8.95
N ARG A 169 5.25 8.99 9.00
CA ARG A 169 6.59 9.01 9.63
C ARG A 169 6.52 8.63 11.10
N GLU A 170 5.56 9.17 11.82
CA GLU A 170 5.34 8.84 13.23
C GLU A 170 4.97 7.37 13.41
N ALA A 171 4.10 6.82 12.57
CA ALA A 171 3.72 5.41 12.61
C ALA A 171 4.93 4.48 12.37
N VAL A 172 5.77 4.80 11.40
CA VAL A 172 7.01 4.05 11.13
C VAL A 172 7.99 4.16 12.28
N ALA A 173 8.19 5.35 12.84
CA ALA A 173 9.07 5.56 13.99
C ALA A 173 8.64 4.74 15.20
N LYS A 174 7.36 4.75 15.54
CA LYS A 174 6.80 3.98 16.67
C LYS A 174 7.01 2.48 16.50
N ILE A 175 6.77 1.93 15.32
CA ILE A 175 6.91 0.49 15.11
C ILE A 175 8.37 0.04 15.11
N ARG A 176 9.29 0.90 14.70
CA ARG A 176 10.74 0.65 14.82
C ARG A 176 11.18 0.59 16.28
N MET A 177 10.63 1.44 17.14
CA MET A 177 10.98 1.51 18.57
C MET A 177 10.44 0.34 19.40
N THR A 178 9.26 -0.18 19.10
CA THR A 178 8.66 -1.29 19.86
C THR A 178 9.47 -2.59 19.78
N ASN A 179 10.26 -2.77 18.74
CA ASN A 179 11.12 -3.95 18.60
C ASN A 179 12.45 -3.84 19.37
N ASP A 180 12.90 -2.62 19.68
CA ASP A 180 14.14 -2.43 20.45
C ASP A 180 13.92 -2.67 21.95
N GLY A 181 12.68 -2.53 22.43
CA GLY A 181 12.32 -2.77 23.83
C GLY A 181 12.16 -4.23 24.23
N SER A 182 12.06 -5.16 23.29
CA SER A 182 11.89 -6.59 23.57
C SER A 182 13.20 -7.39 23.66
N GLN A 183 14.35 -6.73 23.48
CA GLN A 183 15.66 -7.38 23.64
C GLN A 183 16.34 -7.10 25.00
N MET A 184 15.63 -6.47 25.95
CA MET A 184 16.22 -6.14 27.25
C MET A 184 15.55 -6.85 28.44
N THR A 185 15.17 -8.13 28.30
CA THR A 185 14.90 -8.97 29.47
C THR A 185 15.12 -10.43 29.11
N ASP A 186 16.35 -10.89 29.23
CA ASP A 186 16.69 -12.24 29.62
C ASP A 186 18.20 -12.37 29.80
N HIS A 187 18.71 -11.84 30.91
CA HIS A 187 19.95 -12.30 31.54
C HIS A 187 19.93 -11.88 33.02
N GLU A 188 19.32 -12.71 33.86
CA GLU A 188 19.75 -12.99 35.24
C GLU A 188 19.40 -14.42 35.60
#